data_d95fa4efa74a65f6f369e2f600fae807
#
_entry.id   d95fa4efa74a65f6f369e2f600fae807
#
_cell.length_a   1.000
_cell.length_b   1.000
_cell.length_c   1.000
_cell.angle_alpha   90.00
_cell.angle_beta   90.00
_cell.angle_gamma   90.00
#
_symmetry.space_group_name_H-M   'P 1'
#
loop_
_entity.id
_entity.type
_entity.pdbx_description
1 polymer ?
#
loop_
_entity_poly.entity_id
_entity_poly.type
_entity_poly.pdbx_seq_one_letter_code
_entity_poly.pdbx_strand_id
1 'polypeptide(L)'
;MGIEHRKLDLPGKPGVYIFRRGDDRVTYVGKATDLRSRVRSYFSKSPDREMIPRLLDESERLDFIVTQTPSEALVLERQLIRTHQPRYNSMLKDGKSFPFIALTSHEKPRILYTRHPPEGSKTWGPFPDAGSAKLVVKLVRRYFGIRDKSDKAPFGYVEPEGGSDYAERVRAVESVLDGDAGVLIKRLQKQMDRASGQLQYERAARIRDMIGSVQSAISENIVSSRFYQDCDAVGFASQGDSGCIVILHAKDGIIQGNVDYPLIHRGDVTDSVSLVLSEHYAKRRPPRTLLVPSPLGDPMADWLTERRSGAVRVRVPLRGELAKLRAMADRNAEIQVIRSSRSRSGNLEKAAADDGARLLGLDSLDHLVCFDMSQTLGKERVGASVVLREGRPSKEEYRTYIVRSDAPD
;
A
#
# COMPACT_ATOMS: atom_id res chain seq x y z
N MET A 1 6.29 -14.33 23.73
CA MET A 1 7.50 -13.53 23.41
C MET A 1 7.06 -12.34 22.59
N GLY A 2 7.23 -11.12 23.11
CA GLY A 2 6.79 -9.90 22.42
C GLY A 2 7.64 -9.58 21.18
N ILE A 3 7.16 -8.65 20.35
CA ILE A 3 7.86 -8.21 19.13
C ILE A 3 9.14 -7.46 19.50
N GLU A 4 10.30 -7.92 19.00
CA GLU A 4 11.57 -7.25 19.22
C GLU A 4 11.75 -6.04 18.28
N HIS A 5 11.93 -4.85 18.84
CA HIS A 5 12.16 -3.59 18.13
C HIS A 5 13.32 -3.64 17.12
N ARG A 6 14.41 -4.34 17.43
CA ARG A 6 15.63 -4.37 16.62
C ARG A 6 15.47 -5.08 15.27
N LYS A 7 14.40 -5.87 15.09
CA LYS A 7 14.12 -6.63 13.86
C LYS A 7 13.12 -5.95 12.91
N LEU A 8 12.60 -4.76 13.28
CA LEU A 8 11.56 -4.09 12.50
C LEU A 8 12.16 -3.10 11.49
N ASP A 9 12.44 -3.57 10.28
CA ASP A 9 12.77 -2.70 9.15
C ASP A 9 11.48 -2.35 8.37
N LEU A 10 10.92 -1.18 8.65
CA LEU A 10 9.70 -0.67 8.06
C LEU A 10 9.99 0.45 7.05
N PRO A 11 9.20 0.55 5.96
CA PRO A 11 9.37 1.62 4.97
C PRO A 11 8.89 2.97 5.51
N GLY A 12 9.57 4.06 5.11
CA GLY A 12 9.14 5.44 5.33
C GLY A 12 8.06 5.84 4.31
N LYS A 13 6.96 5.09 4.22
CA LYS A 13 5.86 5.29 3.27
C LYS A 13 4.51 5.22 3.97
N PRO A 14 3.44 5.81 3.38
CA PRO A 14 2.11 5.69 3.93
C PRO A 14 1.60 4.25 3.85
N GLY A 15 0.81 3.84 4.83
CA GLY A 15 0.25 2.50 4.86
C GLY A 15 -0.44 2.15 6.16
N VAL A 16 -0.79 0.88 6.28
CA VAL A 16 -1.42 0.29 7.46
C VAL A 16 -0.50 -0.76 8.06
N TYR A 17 -0.40 -0.79 9.36
CA TYR A 17 0.32 -1.81 10.11
C TYR A 17 -0.66 -2.62 10.97
N ILE A 18 -0.37 -3.91 11.10
CA ILE A 18 -1.27 -4.92 11.65
C ILE A 18 -0.50 -5.76 12.65
N PHE A 19 -0.83 -5.64 13.93
CA PHE A 19 -0.28 -6.50 14.97
C PHE A 19 -1.07 -7.80 15.04
N ARG A 20 -0.35 -8.92 15.11
CA ARG A 20 -0.93 -10.26 15.21
C ARG A 20 -0.35 -11.05 16.37
N ARG A 21 -1.20 -11.89 16.93
CA ARG A 21 -0.84 -12.89 17.90
C ARG A 21 -0.35 -14.17 17.20
N GLY A 22 0.24 -15.12 17.91
CA GLY A 22 0.78 -16.37 17.37
C GLY A 22 -0.26 -17.27 16.68
N ASP A 23 -1.53 -17.15 17.06
CA ASP A 23 -2.68 -17.80 16.42
C ASP A 23 -3.19 -17.06 15.16
N ASP A 24 -2.41 -16.14 14.61
CA ASP A 24 -2.71 -15.28 13.45
C ASP A 24 -3.84 -14.26 13.66
N ARG A 25 -4.39 -14.18 14.88
CA ARG A 25 -5.45 -13.24 15.22
C ARG A 25 -4.94 -11.80 15.25
N VAL A 26 -5.65 -10.90 14.58
CA VAL A 26 -5.33 -9.46 14.58
C VAL A 26 -5.67 -8.87 15.95
N THR A 27 -4.67 -8.27 16.60
CA THR A 27 -4.80 -7.62 17.91
C THR A 27 -5.02 -6.12 17.78
N TYR A 28 -4.36 -5.50 16.80
CA TYR A 28 -4.49 -4.07 16.52
C TYR A 28 -4.21 -3.77 15.05
N VAL A 29 -4.90 -2.77 14.52
CA VAL A 29 -4.66 -2.18 13.19
C VAL A 29 -4.46 -0.67 13.36
N GLY A 30 -3.46 -0.11 12.69
CA GLY A 30 -3.24 1.33 12.69
C GLY A 30 -2.71 1.83 11.37
N LYS A 31 -3.03 3.08 11.03
CA LYS A 31 -2.50 3.78 9.84
C LYS A 31 -1.31 4.65 10.19
N ALA A 32 -0.49 4.94 9.18
CA ALA A 32 0.59 5.89 9.24
C ALA A 32 0.77 6.65 7.94
N THR A 33 1.24 7.88 8.01
CA THR A 33 1.81 8.62 6.86
C THR A 33 3.24 8.15 6.59
N ASP A 34 3.93 7.70 7.64
CA ASP A 34 5.24 7.05 7.61
C ASP A 34 5.19 5.86 8.58
N LEU A 35 5.17 4.63 8.02
CA LEU A 35 5.09 3.39 8.79
C LEU A 35 6.27 3.23 9.74
N ARG A 36 7.50 3.58 9.31
CA ARG A 36 8.71 3.45 10.11
C ARG A 36 8.65 4.34 11.34
N SER A 37 8.37 5.61 11.15
CA SER A 37 8.30 6.59 12.23
C SER A 37 7.20 6.23 13.24
N ARG A 38 6.02 5.88 12.74
CA ARG A 38 4.86 5.57 13.58
C ARG A 38 5.05 4.32 14.42
N VAL A 39 5.55 3.23 13.84
CA VAL A 39 5.76 1.99 14.59
C VAL A 39 6.90 2.12 15.57
N ARG A 40 7.97 2.85 15.22
CA ARG A 40 9.06 3.14 16.17
C ARG A 40 8.57 3.86 17.43
N SER A 41 7.59 4.74 17.31
CA SER A 41 7.04 5.45 18.47
C SER A 41 6.43 4.52 19.53
N TYR A 42 6.01 3.32 19.18
CA TYR A 42 5.46 2.32 20.11
C TYR A 42 6.52 1.71 21.02
N PHE A 43 7.77 1.75 20.60
CA PHE A 43 8.93 1.23 21.38
C PHE A 43 9.68 2.33 22.12
N SER A 44 9.14 3.55 22.20
CA SER A 44 9.70 4.64 22.98
C SER A 44 9.50 4.41 24.48
N LYS A 45 10.35 5.06 25.31
CA LYS A 45 10.27 4.95 26.78
C LYS A 45 8.95 5.47 27.38
N SER A 46 8.23 6.33 26.64
CA SER A 46 6.91 6.86 27.02
C SER A 46 5.97 6.74 25.82
N PRO A 47 5.30 5.61 25.65
CA PRO A 47 4.35 5.46 24.54
C PRO A 47 3.11 6.33 24.76
N ASP A 48 2.59 6.90 23.67
CA ASP A 48 1.44 7.83 23.65
C ASP A 48 0.13 7.26 24.23
N ARG A 49 0.04 5.94 24.45
CA ARG A 49 -1.18 5.24 24.89
C ARG A 49 -0.87 4.13 25.88
N GLU A 50 -1.63 4.06 26.96
CA GLU A 50 -1.51 3.04 28.01
C GLU A 50 -1.63 1.58 27.54
N MET A 51 -2.31 1.36 26.42
CA MET A 51 -2.49 0.01 25.87
C MET A 51 -1.24 -0.57 25.19
N ILE A 52 -0.27 0.28 24.79
CA ILE A 52 0.86 -0.14 23.96
C ILE A 52 1.71 -1.23 24.60
N PRO A 53 2.09 -1.17 25.87
CA PRO A 53 2.87 -2.25 26.49
C PRO A 53 2.18 -3.61 26.39
N ARG A 54 0.87 -3.66 26.71
CA ARG A 54 0.07 -4.90 26.62
C ARG A 54 -0.08 -5.39 25.18
N LEU A 55 -0.24 -4.46 24.23
CA LEU A 55 -0.32 -4.79 22.80
C LEU A 55 0.97 -5.46 22.32
N LEU A 56 2.13 -4.92 22.70
CA LEU A 56 3.44 -5.46 22.32
C LEU A 56 3.71 -6.83 22.95
N ASP A 57 3.30 -7.04 24.20
CA ASP A 57 3.43 -8.32 24.88
C ASP A 57 2.56 -9.43 24.27
N GLU A 58 1.33 -9.09 23.90
CA GLU A 58 0.37 -10.04 23.30
C GLU A 58 0.62 -10.30 21.81
N SER A 59 1.41 -9.46 21.14
CA SER A 59 1.66 -9.57 19.69
C SER A 59 3.00 -10.24 19.41
N GLU A 60 3.01 -11.17 18.47
CA GLU A 60 4.21 -11.89 18.04
C GLU A 60 4.68 -11.50 16.64
N ARG A 61 3.76 -10.96 15.81
CA ARG A 61 4.04 -10.57 14.43
C ARG A 61 3.47 -9.19 14.11
N LEU A 62 4.20 -8.46 13.28
CA LEU A 62 3.79 -7.18 12.71
C LEU A 62 3.82 -7.28 11.19
N ASP A 63 2.65 -7.19 10.58
CA ASP A 63 2.49 -7.08 9.14
C ASP A 63 2.23 -5.61 8.76
N PHE A 64 2.43 -5.28 7.49
CA PHE A 64 2.05 -3.98 6.96
C PHE A 64 1.63 -4.06 5.50
N ILE A 65 0.81 -3.10 5.08
CA ILE A 65 0.41 -2.89 3.68
C ILE A 65 0.73 -1.45 3.34
N VAL A 66 1.60 -1.25 2.34
CA VAL A 66 1.92 0.09 1.84
C VAL A 66 0.83 0.53 0.87
N THR A 67 0.39 1.76 1.05
CA THR A 67 -0.59 2.42 0.18
C THR A 67 0.08 3.54 -0.62
N GLN A 68 -0.60 4.05 -1.63
CA GLN A 68 -0.10 5.16 -2.44
C GLN A 68 -0.25 6.49 -1.70
N THR A 69 -1.33 6.65 -0.95
CA THR A 69 -1.66 7.88 -0.25
C THR A 69 -2.04 7.63 1.22
N PRO A 70 -1.90 8.64 2.10
CA PRO A 70 -2.40 8.57 3.48
C PRO A 70 -3.93 8.36 3.56
N SER A 71 -4.67 8.85 2.57
CA SER A 71 -6.14 8.67 2.48
C SER A 71 -6.50 7.21 2.23
N GLU A 72 -5.78 6.54 1.33
CA GLU A 72 -5.92 5.08 1.13
C GLU A 72 -5.63 4.31 2.43
N ALA A 73 -4.57 4.69 3.16
CA ALA A 73 -4.23 4.07 4.44
C ALA A 73 -5.37 4.22 5.46
N LEU A 74 -6.02 5.38 5.50
CA LEU A 74 -7.17 5.62 6.40
C LEU A 74 -8.37 4.73 6.07
N VAL A 75 -8.68 4.55 4.78
CA VAL A 75 -9.77 3.66 4.34
C VAL A 75 -9.45 2.22 4.69
N LEU A 76 -8.23 1.78 4.35
CA LEU A 76 -7.78 0.41 4.59
C LEU A 76 -7.74 0.07 6.09
N GLU A 77 -7.24 0.98 6.94
CA GLU A 77 -7.26 0.81 8.40
C GLU A 77 -8.67 0.50 8.91
N ARG A 78 -9.64 1.32 8.52
CA ARG A 78 -11.02 1.15 9.01
C ARG A 78 -11.70 -0.10 8.47
N GLN A 79 -11.39 -0.49 7.24
CA GLN A 79 -11.89 -1.75 6.67
C GLN A 79 -11.34 -2.95 7.44
N LEU A 80 -10.03 -2.97 7.69
CA LEU A 80 -9.39 -4.03 8.46
C LEU A 80 -9.91 -4.09 9.90
N ILE A 81 -10.13 -2.93 10.54
CA ILE A 81 -10.74 -2.88 11.89
C ILE A 81 -12.15 -3.47 11.86
N ARG A 82 -12.95 -3.12 10.86
CA ARG A 82 -14.32 -3.64 10.71
C ARG A 82 -14.33 -5.15 10.45
N THR A 83 -13.41 -5.65 9.64
CA THR A 83 -13.31 -7.08 9.30
C THR A 83 -12.81 -7.91 10.47
N HIS A 84 -11.74 -7.46 11.13
CA HIS A 84 -11.06 -8.25 12.16
C HIS A 84 -11.54 -7.95 13.58
N GLN A 85 -12.25 -6.84 13.80
CA GLN A 85 -12.71 -6.39 15.12
C GLN A 85 -11.63 -6.48 16.22
N PRO A 86 -10.43 -5.88 16.00
CA PRO A 86 -9.30 -6.10 16.89
C PRO A 86 -9.57 -5.55 18.29
N ARG A 87 -9.07 -6.27 19.30
CA ARG A 87 -9.32 -5.94 20.72
C ARG A 87 -8.88 -4.54 21.11
N TYR A 88 -7.73 -4.09 20.59
CA TYR A 88 -7.12 -2.81 20.96
C TYR A 88 -7.59 -1.62 20.10
N ASN A 89 -8.50 -1.80 19.14
CA ASN A 89 -9.11 -0.73 18.37
C ASN A 89 -10.47 -0.29 18.97
N SER A 90 -10.56 -0.11 20.28
CA SER A 90 -11.82 0.16 20.99
C SER A 90 -12.59 1.39 20.52
N MET A 91 -11.89 2.46 20.11
CA MET A 91 -12.52 3.72 19.68
C MET A 91 -13.23 3.67 18.32
N LEU A 92 -13.01 2.63 17.50
CA LEU A 92 -13.61 2.49 16.17
C LEU A 92 -14.70 1.38 16.14
N LYS A 93 -15.03 0.80 17.28
CA LYS A 93 -16.13 -0.17 17.42
C LYS A 93 -17.50 0.50 17.35
N ASP A 94 -17.57 1.80 17.68
CA ASP A 94 -18.80 2.58 17.55
C ASP A 94 -19.08 2.83 16.07
N GLY A 95 -20.14 2.21 15.57
CA GLY A 95 -20.55 2.06 14.18
C GLY A 95 -20.79 3.31 13.33
N LYS A 96 -19.92 4.33 13.41
CA LYS A 96 -19.95 5.44 12.48
C LYS A 96 -19.45 4.95 11.10
N SER A 97 -20.38 4.35 10.34
CA SER A 97 -20.14 3.92 8.98
C SER A 97 -19.71 5.10 8.10
N PHE A 98 -18.74 4.85 7.22
CA PHE A 98 -18.37 5.81 6.20
C PHE A 98 -19.52 6.10 5.25
N PRO A 99 -19.60 7.32 4.69
CA PRO A 99 -20.54 7.62 3.65
C PRO A 99 -20.17 6.95 2.33
N PHE A 100 -21.22 6.64 1.57
CA PHE A 100 -21.17 6.17 0.20
C PHE A 100 -21.82 7.18 -0.71
N ILE A 101 -21.44 7.18 -1.97
CA ILE A 101 -22.20 7.76 -3.05
C ILE A 101 -22.99 6.60 -3.65
N ALA A 102 -24.31 6.72 -3.74
CA ALA A 102 -25.19 5.70 -4.29
C ALA A 102 -25.98 6.25 -5.46
N LEU A 103 -26.11 5.45 -6.51
CA LEU A 103 -26.97 5.70 -7.64
C LEU A 103 -28.12 4.68 -7.59
N THR A 104 -29.34 5.15 -7.44
CA THR A 104 -30.51 4.28 -7.29
C THR A 104 -30.83 3.53 -8.57
N SER A 105 -31.48 2.38 -8.46
CA SER A 105 -31.86 1.50 -9.58
C SER A 105 -33.22 1.84 -10.23
N HIS A 106 -33.77 3.03 -9.98
CA HIS A 106 -35.05 3.45 -10.55
C HIS A 106 -34.89 3.81 -12.03
N GLU A 107 -36.03 3.91 -12.77
CA GLU A 107 -36.09 4.35 -14.16
C GLU A 107 -35.37 5.70 -14.38
N LYS A 108 -35.49 6.61 -13.43
CA LYS A 108 -34.71 7.85 -13.34
C LYS A 108 -33.76 7.79 -12.16
N PRO A 109 -32.56 7.22 -12.31
CA PRO A 109 -31.61 7.07 -11.22
C PRO A 109 -31.29 8.39 -10.51
N ARG A 110 -31.22 8.34 -9.18
CA ARG A 110 -30.89 9.47 -8.32
C ARG A 110 -29.55 9.27 -7.66
N ILE A 111 -28.75 10.32 -7.57
CA ILE A 111 -27.48 10.26 -6.85
C ILE A 111 -27.68 10.68 -5.39
N LEU A 112 -27.22 9.84 -4.47
CA LEU A 112 -27.38 10.02 -3.04
C LEU A 112 -26.04 10.02 -2.34
N TYR A 113 -25.87 10.91 -1.38
CA TYR A 113 -24.88 10.79 -0.33
C TYR A 113 -25.53 10.07 0.86
N THR A 114 -25.07 8.90 1.23
CA THR A 114 -25.71 8.09 2.28
C THR A 114 -24.70 7.19 2.99
N ARG A 115 -25.01 6.84 4.24
CA ARG A 115 -24.27 5.82 5.00
C ARG A 115 -24.90 4.43 4.89
N HIS A 116 -26.16 4.39 4.45
CA HIS A 116 -26.94 3.18 4.26
C HIS A 116 -27.52 3.22 2.83
N PRO A 117 -26.78 2.69 1.85
CA PRO A 117 -27.24 2.65 0.47
C PRO A 117 -28.54 1.83 0.36
N PRO A 118 -29.52 2.29 -0.45
CA PRO A 118 -30.68 1.49 -0.73
C PRO A 118 -30.29 0.18 -1.42
N GLU A 119 -31.04 -0.88 -1.17
CA GLU A 119 -30.83 -2.16 -1.80
C GLU A 119 -30.93 -2.06 -3.33
N GLY A 120 -30.06 -2.77 -4.06
CA GLY A 120 -29.97 -2.73 -5.51
C GLY A 120 -29.29 -1.47 -6.08
N SER A 121 -28.91 -0.48 -5.26
CA SER A 121 -28.19 0.72 -5.73
C SER A 121 -26.76 0.39 -6.16
N LYS A 122 -26.27 1.05 -7.21
CA LYS A 122 -24.85 1.08 -7.53
C LYS A 122 -24.17 2.03 -6.58
N THR A 123 -23.09 1.56 -5.89
CA THR A 123 -22.44 2.32 -4.82
C THR A 123 -20.96 2.53 -5.10
N TRP A 124 -20.45 3.70 -4.67
CA TRP A 124 -19.04 4.06 -4.65
C TRP A 124 -18.65 4.49 -3.24
N GLY A 125 -17.45 4.16 -2.84
CA GLY A 125 -16.94 4.37 -1.47
C GLY A 125 -16.61 3.03 -0.79
N PRO A 126 -16.38 3.02 0.51
CA PRO A 126 -16.61 4.09 1.49
C PRO A 126 -15.63 5.26 1.35
N PHE A 127 -16.13 6.50 1.48
CA PHE A 127 -15.29 7.69 1.43
C PHE A 127 -14.78 8.05 2.84
N PRO A 128 -13.46 8.26 3.02
CA PRO A 128 -12.88 8.62 4.32
C PRO A 128 -13.26 10.05 4.73
N ASP A 129 -13.38 10.96 3.76
CA ASP A 129 -13.82 12.33 3.98
C ASP A 129 -15.26 12.56 3.49
N ALA A 130 -16.12 12.87 4.45
CA ALA A 130 -17.51 13.21 4.18
C ALA A 130 -17.66 14.50 3.34
N GLY A 131 -16.72 15.44 3.46
CA GLY A 131 -16.70 16.69 2.71
C GLY A 131 -16.47 16.44 1.24
N SER A 132 -15.43 15.68 0.90
CA SER A 132 -15.08 15.30 -0.48
C SER A 132 -16.22 14.54 -1.16
N ALA A 133 -16.83 13.55 -0.49
CA ALA A 133 -17.95 12.82 -1.04
C ALA A 133 -19.18 13.71 -1.34
N LYS A 134 -19.52 14.61 -0.42
CA LYS A 134 -20.60 15.59 -0.62
C LYS A 134 -20.30 16.55 -1.78
N LEU A 135 -19.04 16.98 -1.89
CA LEU A 135 -18.61 17.86 -2.97
C LEU A 135 -18.73 17.16 -4.32
N VAL A 136 -18.28 15.90 -4.43
CA VAL A 136 -18.42 15.10 -5.66
C VAL A 136 -19.89 14.96 -6.05
N VAL A 137 -20.78 14.60 -5.13
CA VAL A 137 -22.23 14.53 -5.39
C VAL A 137 -22.78 15.87 -5.87
N LYS A 138 -22.40 16.97 -5.22
CA LYS A 138 -22.84 18.32 -5.61
C LYS A 138 -22.36 18.71 -7.02
N LEU A 139 -21.10 18.41 -7.35
CA LEU A 139 -20.52 18.70 -8.65
C LEU A 139 -21.18 17.85 -9.76
N VAL A 140 -21.28 16.55 -9.54
CA VAL A 140 -21.91 15.62 -10.48
C VAL A 140 -23.36 16.02 -10.77
N ARG A 141 -24.12 16.36 -9.72
CA ARG A 141 -25.50 16.85 -9.89
C ARG A 141 -25.54 18.12 -10.73
N ARG A 142 -24.70 19.08 -10.43
CA ARG A 142 -24.67 20.38 -11.12
C ARG A 142 -24.24 20.28 -12.58
N TYR A 143 -23.24 19.43 -12.88
CA TYR A 143 -22.67 19.32 -14.23
C TYR A 143 -23.42 18.36 -15.15
N PHE A 144 -24.00 17.30 -14.58
CA PHE A 144 -24.72 16.29 -15.36
C PHE A 144 -26.24 16.36 -15.17
N GLY A 145 -26.75 17.27 -14.35
CA GLY A 145 -28.19 17.43 -14.12
C GLY A 145 -28.85 16.22 -13.47
N ILE A 146 -28.10 15.43 -12.69
CA ILE A 146 -28.67 14.24 -12.02
C ILE A 146 -29.51 14.67 -10.82
N ARG A 147 -30.68 14.09 -10.69
CA ARG A 147 -31.65 14.37 -9.66
C ARG A 147 -31.22 13.82 -8.29
N ASP A 148 -31.73 14.44 -7.23
CA ASP A 148 -31.67 13.93 -5.85
C ASP A 148 -33.06 13.46 -5.39
N LYS A 149 -33.21 13.38 -4.06
CA LYS A 149 -34.50 13.01 -3.44
C LYS A 149 -35.66 13.94 -3.82
N SER A 150 -35.38 15.18 -4.20
CA SER A 150 -36.41 16.19 -4.48
C SER A 150 -37.01 16.12 -5.90
N ASP A 151 -36.44 15.28 -6.75
CA ASP A 151 -36.86 15.09 -8.17
C ASP A 151 -36.77 16.35 -9.05
N LYS A 152 -36.19 17.43 -8.52
CA LYS A 152 -35.97 18.71 -9.21
C LYS A 152 -34.60 18.73 -9.87
N ALA A 153 -34.50 19.45 -10.99
CA ALA A 153 -33.20 19.75 -11.59
C ALA A 153 -32.31 20.48 -10.57
N PRO A 154 -31.01 20.16 -10.48
CA PRO A 154 -30.10 20.81 -9.55
C PRO A 154 -29.96 22.30 -9.85
N PHE A 155 -29.88 23.13 -8.79
CA PHE A 155 -29.63 24.54 -8.94
C PHE A 155 -28.32 24.81 -9.71
N GLY A 156 -28.41 25.66 -10.74
CA GLY A 156 -27.27 26.00 -11.60
C GLY A 156 -26.92 24.94 -12.66
N TYR A 157 -27.74 23.92 -12.86
CA TYR A 157 -27.66 23.05 -14.05
C TYR A 157 -28.23 23.82 -15.26
N VAL A 158 -27.46 23.86 -16.32
CA VAL A 158 -27.86 24.40 -17.62
C VAL A 158 -27.88 23.23 -18.60
N GLU A 159 -29.03 22.95 -19.15
CA GLU A 159 -29.19 21.89 -20.15
C GLU A 159 -28.42 22.26 -21.43
N PRO A 160 -27.63 21.35 -22.02
CA PRO A 160 -26.96 21.62 -23.29
C PRO A 160 -27.93 21.94 -24.41
N GLU A 161 -27.53 22.81 -25.32
CA GLU A 161 -28.31 23.07 -26.57
C GLU A 161 -28.47 21.75 -27.34
N GLY A 162 -29.71 21.39 -27.66
CA GLY A 162 -30.04 20.09 -28.31
C GLY A 162 -30.56 19.00 -27.39
N GLY A 163 -30.60 19.27 -26.05
CA GLY A 163 -30.99 18.26 -25.07
C GLY A 163 -29.93 17.16 -24.87
N SER A 164 -30.02 16.43 -23.78
CA SER A 164 -29.21 15.22 -23.57
C SER A 164 -30.08 14.16 -22.91
N ASP A 165 -30.02 12.93 -23.40
CA ASP A 165 -30.70 11.83 -22.75
C ASP A 165 -30.25 11.65 -21.29
N TYR A 166 -31.24 11.49 -20.40
CA TYR A 166 -30.96 11.31 -18.97
C TYR A 166 -30.10 10.06 -18.72
N ALA A 167 -30.33 8.99 -19.48
CA ALA A 167 -29.54 7.76 -19.39
C ALA A 167 -28.08 7.97 -19.83
N GLU A 168 -27.80 8.83 -20.81
CA GLU A 168 -26.43 9.18 -21.20
C GLU A 168 -25.72 9.97 -20.10
N ARG A 169 -26.45 10.91 -19.48
CA ARG A 169 -25.92 11.67 -18.34
C ARG A 169 -25.59 10.77 -17.16
N VAL A 170 -26.44 9.80 -16.87
CA VAL A 170 -26.21 8.78 -15.84
C VAL A 170 -24.96 7.95 -16.15
N ARG A 171 -24.81 7.47 -17.39
CA ARG A 171 -23.60 6.73 -17.81
C ARG A 171 -22.32 7.55 -17.68
N ALA A 172 -22.38 8.84 -18.02
CA ALA A 172 -21.24 9.75 -17.83
C ALA A 172 -20.87 9.94 -16.35
N VAL A 173 -21.86 10.01 -15.48
CA VAL A 173 -21.64 10.06 -14.02
C VAL A 173 -21.03 8.77 -13.50
N GLU A 174 -21.52 7.63 -13.95
CA GLU A 174 -20.94 6.32 -13.61
C GLU A 174 -19.47 6.25 -14.01
N SER A 175 -19.12 6.67 -15.23
CA SER A 175 -17.74 6.72 -15.72
C SER A 175 -16.85 7.58 -14.81
N VAL A 176 -17.34 8.78 -14.43
CA VAL A 176 -16.62 9.66 -13.51
C VAL A 176 -16.39 9.01 -12.14
N LEU A 177 -17.41 8.38 -11.59
CA LEU A 177 -17.34 7.74 -10.27
C LEU A 177 -16.57 6.40 -10.32
N ASP A 178 -16.53 5.73 -11.46
CA ASP A 178 -15.71 4.54 -11.70
C ASP A 178 -14.22 4.87 -11.96
N GLY A 179 -13.85 6.17 -11.94
CA GLY A 179 -12.44 6.62 -12.00
C GLY A 179 -12.06 7.42 -13.24
N ASP A 180 -12.87 7.47 -14.27
CA ASP A 180 -12.65 8.29 -15.47
C ASP A 180 -13.25 9.68 -15.33
N ALA A 181 -12.64 10.49 -14.48
CA ALA A 181 -13.03 11.90 -14.32
C ALA A 181 -12.48 12.81 -15.42
N GLY A 182 -11.79 12.28 -16.42
CA GLY A 182 -11.11 13.08 -17.43
C GLY A 182 -12.01 14.14 -18.09
N VAL A 183 -13.25 13.78 -18.40
CA VAL A 183 -14.23 14.71 -18.99
C VAL A 183 -14.62 15.82 -18.02
N LEU A 184 -14.88 15.48 -16.76
CA LEU A 184 -15.24 16.44 -15.72
C LEU A 184 -14.08 17.39 -15.42
N ILE A 185 -12.88 16.85 -15.23
CA ILE A 185 -11.66 17.62 -14.95
C ILE A 185 -11.35 18.57 -16.10
N LYS A 186 -11.41 18.14 -17.36
CA LYS A 186 -11.20 18.99 -18.52
C LYS A 186 -12.21 20.17 -18.58
N ARG A 187 -13.47 19.93 -18.22
CA ARG A 187 -14.49 21.01 -18.15
C ARG A 187 -14.19 22.00 -17.03
N LEU A 188 -13.82 21.51 -15.84
CA LEU A 188 -13.42 22.37 -14.72
C LEU A 188 -12.18 23.17 -15.06
N GLN A 189 -11.17 22.56 -15.70
CA GLN A 189 -9.96 23.23 -16.17
C GLN A 189 -10.29 24.42 -17.09
N LYS A 190 -11.11 24.18 -18.15
CA LYS A 190 -11.55 25.25 -19.05
C LYS A 190 -12.28 26.39 -18.32
N GLN A 191 -13.06 26.08 -17.30
CA GLN A 191 -13.73 27.10 -16.48
C GLN A 191 -12.75 27.88 -15.61
N MET A 192 -11.75 27.21 -15.05
CA MET A 192 -10.67 27.80 -14.28
C MET A 192 -9.88 28.80 -15.14
N ASP A 193 -9.48 28.35 -16.36
CA ASP A 193 -8.73 29.18 -17.30
C ASP A 193 -9.51 30.41 -17.75
N ARG A 194 -10.82 30.27 -18.00
CA ARG A 194 -11.70 31.41 -18.30
C ARG A 194 -11.81 32.40 -17.14
N ALA A 195 -11.99 31.89 -15.90
CA ALA A 195 -12.05 32.73 -14.72
C ALA A 195 -10.73 33.49 -14.49
N SER A 196 -9.60 32.82 -14.71
CA SER A 196 -8.27 33.43 -14.63
C SER A 196 -8.08 34.50 -15.72
N GLY A 197 -8.46 34.23 -16.96
CA GLY A 197 -8.39 35.21 -18.06
C GLY A 197 -9.30 36.42 -17.85
N GLN A 198 -10.33 36.28 -17.05
CA GLN A 198 -11.23 37.38 -16.63
C GLN A 198 -10.77 38.05 -15.32
N LEU A 199 -9.56 37.76 -14.84
CA LEU A 199 -8.99 38.27 -13.57
C LEU A 199 -9.80 37.91 -12.32
N GLN A 200 -10.70 36.90 -12.39
CA GLN A 200 -11.51 36.41 -11.29
C GLN A 200 -10.72 35.34 -10.48
N TYR A 201 -9.62 35.76 -9.86
CA TYR A 201 -8.65 34.83 -9.24
C TYR A 201 -9.24 34.00 -8.10
N GLU A 202 -10.12 34.58 -7.26
CA GLU A 202 -10.79 33.79 -6.21
C GLU A 202 -11.70 32.69 -6.76
N ARG A 203 -12.35 32.93 -7.91
CA ARG A 203 -13.17 31.94 -8.59
C ARG A 203 -12.31 30.86 -9.19
N ALA A 204 -11.20 31.22 -9.83
CA ALA A 204 -10.22 30.28 -10.36
C ALA A 204 -9.62 29.38 -9.26
N ALA A 205 -9.25 29.98 -8.11
CA ALA A 205 -8.75 29.24 -6.95
C ALA A 205 -9.77 28.23 -6.41
N ARG A 206 -11.04 28.62 -6.26
CA ARG A 206 -12.12 27.70 -5.85
C ARG A 206 -12.30 26.54 -6.83
N ILE A 207 -12.18 26.77 -8.15
CA ILE A 207 -12.30 25.72 -9.15
C ILE A 207 -11.06 24.79 -9.08
N ARG A 208 -9.85 25.31 -8.87
CA ARG A 208 -8.63 24.52 -8.65
C ARG A 208 -8.81 23.56 -7.46
N ASP A 209 -9.30 24.08 -6.35
CA ASP A 209 -9.52 23.28 -5.12
C ASP A 209 -10.62 22.22 -5.33
N MET A 210 -11.62 22.50 -6.17
CA MET A 210 -12.61 21.51 -6.62
C MET A 210 -11.97 20.40 -7.44
N ILE A 211 -11.07 20.71 -8.37
CA ILE A 211 -10.34 19.71 -9.16
C ILE A 211 -9.55 18.78 -8.24
N GLY A 212 -8.81 19.35 -7.29
CA GLY A 212 -8.07 18.57 -6.30
C GLY A 212 -8.96 17.63 -5.48
N SER A 213 -10.12 18.12 -5.03
CA SER A 213 -11.09 17.31 -4.27
C SER A 213 -11.71 16.18 -5.08
N VAL A 214 -11.99 16.42 -6.39
CA VAL A 214 -12.48 15.36 -7.31
C VAL A 214 -11.40 14.30 -7.50
N GLN A 215 -10.16 14.72 -7.74
CA GLN A 215 -9.04 13.79 -7.92
C GLN A 215 -8.79 12.96 -6.66
N SER A 216 -8.81 13.55 -5.48
CA SER A 216 -8.68 12.84 -4.20
C SER A 216 -9.81 11.82 -4.00
N ALA A 217 -11.06 12.24 -4.18
CA ALA A 217 -12.21 11.35 -3.99
C ALA A 217 -12.21 10.14 -4.96
N ILE A 218 -11.65 10.31 -6.15
CA ILE A 218 -11.55 9.21 -7.14
C ILE A 218 -10.39 8.28 -6.80
N SER A 219 -9.24 8.82 -6.36
CA SER A 219 -8.09 8.00 -5.94
C SER A 219 -8.36 7.21 -4.65
N GLU A 220 -9.24 7.68 -3.78
CA GLU A 220 -9.64 6.99 -2.54
C GLU A 220 -10.44 5.68 -2.79
N ASN A 221 -11.03 5.51 -3.98
CA ASN A 221 -11.81 4.31 -4.32
C ASN A 221 -10.96 3.05 -4.58
N ILE A 222 -9.62 3.16 -4.64
CA ILE A 222 -8.74 2.01 -4.95
C ILE A 222 -8.85 0.91 -3.90
N VAL A 223 -9.00 1.29 -2.63
CA VAL A 223 -8.97 0.34 -1.50
C VAL A 223 -10.32 -0.36 -1.29
N SER A 224 -11.40 0.19 -1.86
CA SER A 224 -12.75 -0.35 -1.74
C SER A 224 -13.46 -0.30 -3.08
N SER A 225 -13.42 -1.39 -3.82
CA SER A 225 -14.06 -1.50 -5.12
C SER A 225 -14.93 -2.75 -5.19
N ARG A 226 -16.16 -2.60 -5.74
CA ARG A 226 -17.03 -3.75 -6.08
C ARG A 226 -16.37 -4.78 -7.01
N PHE A 227 -15.26 -4.41 -7.67
CA PHE A 227 -14.49 -5.33 -8.51
C PHE A 227 -13.69 -6.36 -7.70
N TYR A 228 -13.49 -6.14 -6.39
CA TYR A 228 -12.74 -7.03 -5.49
C TYR A 228 -13.64 -8.00 -4.72
N GLN A 229 -14.68 -8.55 -5.34
CA GLN A 229 -15.67 -9.38 -4.64
C GLN A 229 -15.08 -10.65 -4.02
N ASP A 230 -14.24 -11.34 -4.76
CA ASP A 230 -13.49 -12.53 -4.34
C ASP A 230 -12.26 -12.58 -5.26
N CYS A 231 -11.21 -11.86 -4.88
CA CYS A 231 -10.09 -11.54 -5.76
C CYS A 231 -8.79 -11.51 -4.96
N ASP A 232 -7.77 -12.21 -5.45
CA ASP A 232 -6.41 -12.06 -4.98
C ASP A 232 -5.54 -11.39 -6.05
N ALA A 233 -4.67 -10.49 -5.63
CA ALA A 233 -3.72 -9.82 -6.51
C ALA A 233 -2.29 -10.24 -6.15
N VAL A 234 -1.60 -10.80 -7.13
CA VAL A 234 -0.23 -11.28 -7.03
C VAL A 234 0.69 -10.20 -7.57
N GLY A 235 1.54 -9.67 -6.71
CA GLY A 235 2.63 -8.76 -7.06
C GLY A 235 3.95 -9.51 -7.04
N PHE A 236 4.85 -9.14 -7.93
CA PHE A 236 6.21 -9.66 -8.02
C PHE A 236 7.21 -8.53 -8.11
N ALA A 237 8.33 -8.70 -7.41
CA ALA A 237 9.51 -7.85 -7.60
C ALA A 237 10.78 -8.68 -7.38
N SER A 238 11.88 -8.26 -8.03
CA SER A 238 13.20 -8.87 -7.83
C SER A 238 14.31 -7.82 -7.90
N GLN A 239 15.40 -8.08 -7.21
CA GLN A 239 16.65 -7.31 -7.26
C GLN A 239 17.83 -8.26 -7.12
N GLY A 240 18.60 -8.44 -8.20
CA GLY A 240 19.57 -9.54 -8.30
C GLY A 240 18.87 -10.88 -8.09
N ASP A 241 19.46 -11.77 -7.31
CA ASP A 241 18.88 -13.08 -6.98
C ASP A 241 17.77 -13.03 -5.91
N SER A 242 17.50 -11.87 -5.33
CA SER A 242 16.45 -11.71 -4.33
C SER A 242 15.11 -11.40 -4.99
N GLY A 243 14.10 -12.21 -4.76
CA GLY A 243 12.74 -11.99 -5.21
C GLY A 243 11.75 -11.96 -4.04
N CYS A 244 10.59 -11.39 -4.28
CA CYS A 244 9.44 -11.50 -3.38
C CYS A 244 8.15 -11.51 -4.18
N ILE A 245 7.24 -12.39 -3.78
CA ILE A 245 5.86 -12.40 -4.24
C ILE A 245 4.98 -11.97 -3.07
N VAL A 246 4.08 -11.01 -3.33
CA VAL A 246 3.07 -10.58 -2.37
C VAL A 246 1.70 -10.89 -2.93
N ILE A 247 0.88 -11.56 -2.13
CA ILE A 247 -0.52 -11.85 -2.44
C ILE A 247 -1.41 -10.97 -1.57
N LEU A 248 -2.12 -10.02 -2.18
CA LEU A 248 -3.14 -9.20 -1.52
C LEU A 248 -4.49 -9.92 -1.65
N HIS A 249 -5.13 -10.18 -0.52
CA HIS A 249 -6.45 -10.80 -0.47
C HIS A 249 -7.53 -9.73 -0.43
N ALA A 250 -8.49 -9.79 -1.35
CA ALA A 250 -9.64 -8.91 -1.38
C ALA A 250 -10.95 -9.72 -1.45
N LYS A 251 -11.89 -9.40 -0.57
CA LYS A 251 -13.20 -10.03 -0.50
C LYS A 251 -14.26 -8.98 -0.21
N ASP A 252 -15.42 -9.12 -0.87
CA ASP A 252 -16.56 -8.20 -0.69
C ASP A 252 -16.20 -6.72 -0.91
N GLY A 253 -15.30 -6.45 -1.86
CA GLY A 253 -14.83 -5.12 -2.19
C GLY A 253 -13.76 -4.57 -1.23
N ILE A 254 -13.24 -5.37 -0.31
CA ILE A 254 -12.35 -4.94 0.77
C ILE A 254 -11.05 -5.74 0.74
N ILE A 255 -9.91 -5.07 0.83
CA ILE A 255 -8.62 -5.71 1.06
C ILE A 255 -8.57 -6.18 2.52
N GLN A 256 -8.38 -7.48 2.72
CA GLN A 256 -8.40 -8.12 4.05
C GLN A 256 -7.00 -8.31 4.64
N GLY A 257 -5.98 -8.29 3.82
CA GLY A 257 -4.60 -8.48 4.24
C GLY A 257 -3.70 -8.87 3.08
N ASN A 258 -2.45 -9.18 3.41
CA ASN A 258 -1.46 -9.69 2.46
C ASN A 258 -0.67 -10.83 3.08
N VAL A 259 -0.07 -11.63 2.20
CA VAL A 259 0.96 -12.62 2.55
C VAL A 259 2.14 -12.39 1.63
N ASP A 260 3.35 -12.38 2.17
CA ASP A 260 4.59 -12.21 1.43
C ASP A 260 5.41 -13.50 1.42
N TYR A 261 5.99 -13.79 0.26
CA TYR A 261 6.83 -14.95 -0.02
C TYR A 261 8.18 -14.48 -0.53
N PRO A 262 9.19 -14.30 0.35
CA PRO A 262 10.55 -14.06 -0.09
C PRO A 262 11.12 -15.31 -0.73
N LEU A 263 11.80 -15.15 -1.87
CA LEU A 263 12.36 -16.26 -2.65
C LEU A 263 13.70 -15.88 -3.28
N ILE A 264 14.45 -16.89 -3.71
CA ILE A 264 15.57 -16.72 -4.62
C ILE A 264 14.99 -16.82 -6.02
N HIS A 265 15.08 -15.71 -6.77
CA HIS A 265 14.56 -15.63 -8.14
C HIS A 265 15.69 -15.82 -9.14
N ARG A 266 15.63 -16.94 -9.88
CA ARG A 266 16.54 -17.27 -10.98
C ARG A 266 15.70 -17.86 -12.10
N GLY A 267 15.47 -17.11 -13.17
CA GLY A 267 14.69 -17.56 -14.31
C GLY A 267 13.41 -16.78 -14.59
N ASP A 268 12.33 -17.47 -14.94
CA ASP A 268 11.07 -16.83 -15.33
C ASP A 268 10.21 -16.45 -14.10
N VAL A 269 9.55 -15.30 -14.23
CA VAL A 269 8.57 -14.81 -13.25
C VAL A 269 7.39 -15.77 -13.13
N THR A 270 6.95 -16.33 -14.26
CA THR A 270 5.80 -17.27 -14.31
C THR A 270 6.04 -18.52 -13.48
N ASP A 271 7.25 -19.07 -13.53
CA ASP A 271 7.63 -20.26 -12.76
C ASP A 271 7.64 -19.96 -11.26
N SER A 272 8.25 -18.83 -10.88
CA SER A 272 8.27 -18.38 -9.49
C SER A 272 6.87 -18.13 -8.94
N VAL A 273 6.00 -17.51 -9.73
CA VAL A 273 4.59 -17.24 -9.36
C VAL A 273 3.84 -18.57 -9.23
N SER A 274 3.99 -19.49 -10.17
CA SER A 274 3.33 -20.80 -10.15
C SER A 274 3.72 -21.62 -8.92
N LEU A 275 5.01 -21.62 -8.57
CA LEU A 275 5.51 -22.31 -7.37
C LEU A 275 4.85 -21.73 -6.09
N VAL A 276 4.85 -20.41 -5.93
CA VAL A 276 4.26 -19.77 -4.75
C VAL A 276 2.74 -19.97 -4.70
N LEU A 277 2.04 -19.89 -5.83
CA LEU A 277 0.61 -20.15 -5.88
C LEU A 277 0.26 -21.59 -5.49
N SER A 278 1.06 -22.56 -5.93
CA SER A 278 0.86 -23.96 -5.55
C SER A 278 1.01 -24.17 -4.05
N GLU A 279 2.00 -23.57 -3.42
CA GLU A 279 2.21 -23.61 -1.97
C GLU A 279 1.09 -22.90 -1.22
N HIS A 280 0.76 -21.67 -1.65
CA HIS A 280 -0.26 -20.83 -1.00
C HIS A 280 -1.63 -21.50 -1.00
N TYR A 281 -2.07 -22.01 -2.16
CA TYR A 281 -3.39 -22.64 -2.30
C TYR A 281 -3.42 -24.13 -1.98
N ALA A 282 -2.29 -24.76 -1.64
CA ALA A 282 -2.29 -26.11 -1.10
C ALA A 282 -3.13 -26.23 0.18
N LYS A 283 -3.14 -25.19 1.00
CA LYS A 283 -3.85 -25.15 2.29
C LYS A 283 -5.04 -24.17 2.31
N ARG A 284 -5.27 -23.42 1.23
CA ARG A 284 -6.31 -22.39 1.14
C ARG A 284 -7.13 -22.59 -0.12
N ARG A 285 -8.36 -22.13 -0.11
CA ARG A 285 -9.23 -22.15 -1.29
C ARG A 285 -8.88 -20.97 -2.21
N PRO A 286 -8.61 -21.17 -3.51
CA PRO A 286 -8.37 -20.09 -4.47
C PRO A 286 -9.58 -19.14 -4.58
N PRO A 287 -9.39 -17.85 -4.92
CA PRO A 287 -10.47 -16.89 -5.14
C PRO A 287 -11.17 -17.13 -6.48
N ARG A 288 -12.28 -16.40 -6.73
CA ARG A 288 -12.94 -16.42 -8.06
C ARG A 288 -12.10 -15.74 -9.13
N THR A 289 -11.34 -14.73 -8.74
CA THR A 289 -10.48 -13.97 -9.67
C THR A 289 -9.08 -13.91 -9.10
N LEU A 290 -8.10 -14.27 -9.92
CA LEU A 290 -6.68 -14.19 -9.59
C LEU A 290 -6.01 -13.23 -10.56
N LEU A 291 -5.43 -12.16 -10.04
CA LEU A 291 -4.68 -11.18 -10.81
C LEU A 291 -3.19 -11.53 -10.73
N VAL A 292 -2.56 -11.70 -11.87
CA VAL A 292 -1.15 -12.16 -11.96
C VAL A 292 -0.32 -11.20 -12.80
N PRO A 293 1.02 -11.14 -12.58
CA PRO A 293 1.91 -10.29 -13.36
C PRO A 293 2.12 -10.76 -14.80
N SER A 294 2.06 -12.07 -15.03
CA SER A 294 2.22 -12.73 -16.34
C SER A 294 1.18 -13.84 -16.50
N PRO A 295 0.83 -14.25 -17.73
CA PRO A 295 -0.07 -15.38 -17.95
C PRO A 295 0.46 -16.64 -17.30
N LEU A 296 -0.41 -17.39 -16.63
CA LEU A 296 -0.09 -18.72 -16.10
C LEU A 296 -0.31 -19.76 -17.20
N GLY A 297 0.49 -20.83 -17.18
CA GLY A 297 0.26 -21.99 -18.05
C GLY A 297 -1.05 -22.74 -17.72
N ASP A 298 -1.62 -23.42 -18.72
CA ASP A 298 -2.86 -24.17 -18.59
C ASP A 298 -2.87 -25.14 -17.39
N PRO A 299 -1.79 -25.91 -17.11
CA PRO A 299 -1.78 -26.84 -15.98
C PRO A 299 -2.02 -26.16 -14.63
N MET A 300 -1.49 -24.92 -14.44
CA MET A 300 -1.70 -24.16 -13.21
C MET A 300 -3.14 -23.62 -13.12
N ALA A 301 -3.68 -23.14 -14.21
CA ALA A 301 -5.05 -22.63 -14.26
C ALA A 301 -6.08 -23.75 -13.98
N ASP A 302 -5.86 -24.93 -14.54
CA ASP A 302 -6.69 -26.12 -14.32
C ASP A 302 -6.61 -26.60 -12.86
N TRP A 303 -5.42 -26.67 -12.31
CA TRP A 303 -5.21 -27.03 -10.91
C TRP A 303 -5.90 -26.06 -9.94
N LEU A 304 -5.82 -24.76 -10.20
CA LEU A 304 -6.52 -23.75 -9.39
C LEU A 304 -8.05 -23.92 -9.45
N THR A 305 -8.58 -24.26 -10.62
CA THR A 305 -10.01 -24.49 -10.85
C THR A 305 -10.49 -25.76 -10.12
N GLU A 306 -9.72 -26.84 -10.20
CA GLU A 306 -9.96 -28.08 -9.46
C GLU A 306 -9.92 -27.83 -7.93
N ARG A 307 -8.85 -27.18 -7.47
CA ARG A 307 -8.64 -26.87 -6.05
C ARG A 307 -9.75 -26.01 -5.47
N ARG A 308 -10.28 -25.09 -6.26
CA ARG A 308 -11.44 -24.26 -5.88
C ARG A 308 -12.74 -25.04 -5.89
N SER A 309 -12.86 -26.14 -6.63
CA SER A 309 -14.13 -26.81 -7.02
C SER A 309 -15.08 -25.81 -7.72
N GLY A 310 -14.56 -25.07 -8.72
CA GLY A 310 -15.30 -24.05 -9.47
C GLY A 310 -14.36 -23.13 -10.25
N ALA A 311 -14.88 -22.39 -11.21
CA ALA A 311 -14.09 -21.57 -12.12
C ALA A 311 -13.22 -20.53 -11.39
N VAL A 312 -11.95 -20.46 -11.75
CA VAL A 312 -10.99 -19.42 -11.36
C VAL A 312 -10.63 -18.60 -12.60
N ARG A 313 -10.89 -17.31 -12.56
CA ARG A 313 -10.55 -16.39 -13.66
C ARG A 313 -9.17 -15.81 -13.43
N VAL A 314 -8.16 -16.36 -14.09
CA VAL A 314 -6.80 -15.78 -14.08
C VAL A 314 -6.74 -14.62 -15.06
N ARG A 315 -6.23 -13.46 -14.62
CA ARG A 315 -6.16 -12.23 -15.41
C ARG A 315 -4.84 -11.51 -15.22
N VAL A 316 -4.33 -10.94 -16.33
CA VAL A 316 -3.25 -9.95 -16.32
C VAL A 316 -3.89 -8.57 -16.60
N PRO A 317 -4.24 -7.80 -15.56
CA PRO A 317 -4.96 -6.56 -15.75
C PRO A 317 -4.00 -5.45 -16.19
N LEU A 318 -4.29 -4.78 -17.33
CA LEU A 318 -3.46 -3.69 -17.87
C LEU A 318 -4.01 -2.30 -17.50
N ARG A 319 -5.30 -2.18 -17.18
CA ARG A 319 -5.95 -0.90 -16.87
C ARG A 319 -7.15 -1.08 -15.93
N GLY A 320 -7.62 0.02 -15.36
CA GLY A 320 -8.77 0.05 -14.45
C GLY A 320 -8.43 -0.37 -13.01
N GLU A 321 -9.45 -0.60 -12.19
CA GLU A 321 -9.31 -0.86 -10.75
C GLU A 321 -8.52 -2.14 -10.44
N LEU A 322 -8.71 -3.19 -11.23
CA LEU A 322 -7.96 -4.43 -11.06
C LEU A 322 -6.45 -4.24 -11.31
N ALA A 323 -6.07 -3.39 -12.28
CA ALA A 323 -4.67 -3.06 -12.52
C ALA A 323 -4.08 -2.24 -11.36
N LYS A 324 -4.87 -1.35 -10.74
CA LYS A 324 -4.44 -0.59 -9.56
C LYS A 324 -4.21 -1.51 -8.35
N LEU A 325 -5.10 -2.49 -8.13
CA LEU A 325 -4.93 -3.48 -7.05
C LEU A 325 -3.67 -4.32 -7.27
N ARG A 326 -3.43 -4.80 -8.51
CA ARG A 326 -2.20 -5.52 -8.84
C ARG A 326 -0.96 -4.65 -8.64
N ALA A 327 -0.98 -3.40 -9.12
CA ALA A 327 0.11 -2.45 -8.90
C ALA A 327 0.37 -2.15 -7.41
N MET A 328 -0.66 -2.23 -6.54
CA MET A 328 -0.46 -2.18 -5.09
C MET A 328 0.30 -3.41 -4.60
N ALA A 329 -0.02 -4.60 -5.10
CA ALA A 329 0.71 -5.82 -4.77
C ALA A 329 2.17 -5.76 -5.23
N ASP A 330 2.45 -5.26 -6.45
CA ASP A 330 3.81 -5.07 -6.96
C ASP A 330 4.63 -4.14 -6.06
N ARG A 331 4.07 -2.97 -5.68
CA ARG A 331 4.75 -2.03 -4.76
C ARG A 331 5.07 -2.63 -3.40
N ASN A 332 4.19 -3.47 -2.89
CA ASN A 332 4.45 -4.18 -1.63
C ASN A 332 5.55 -5.23 -1.82
N ALA A 333 5.60 -5.92 -2.95
CA ALA A 333 6.68 -6.86 -3.29
C ALA A 333 8.04 -6.15 -3.42
N GLU A 334 8.12 -5.00 -4.11
CA GLU A 334 9.33 -4.17 -4.21
C GLU A 334 9.90 -3.81 -2.84
N ILE A 335 9.04 -3.41 -1.91
CA ILE A 335 9.46 -3.03 -0.56
C ILE A 335 9.99 -4.25 0.20
N GLN A 336 9.36 -5.41 0.06
CA GLN A 336 9.81 -6.64 0.71
C GLN A 336 11.14 -7.13 0.14
N VAL A 337 11.39 -6.99 -1.16
CA VAL A 337 12.69 -7.31 -1.78
C VAL A 337 13.80 -6.44 -1.20
N ILE A 338 13.61 -5.13 -1.15
CA ILE A 338 14.61 -4.21 -0.57
C ILE A 338 14.90 -4.58 0.88
N ARG A 339 13.87 -4.94 1.64
CA ARG A 339 13.97 -5.34 3.04
C ARG A 339 14.72 -6.67 3.20
N SER A 340 14.39 -7.68 2.41
CA SER A 340 15.05 -8.98 2.45
C SER A 340 16.51 -8.91 2.00
N SER A 341 16.84 -8.07 1.01
CA SER A 341 18.21 -7.82 0.57
C SER A 341 19.06 -7.21 1.68
N ARG A 342 18.53 -6.24 2.42
CA ARG A 342 19.23 -5.63 3.58
C ARG A 342 19.43 -6.63 4.71
N SER A 343 18.44 -7.46 5.01
CA SER A 343 18.51 -8.49 6.02
C SER A 343 19.53 -9.57 5.66
N ARG A 344 19.60 -9.97 4.38
CA ARG A 344 20.59 -10.92 3.88
C ARG A 344 22.01 -10.34 3.96
N SER A 345 22.21 -9.07 3.58
CA SER A 345 23.50 -8.41 3.69
C SER A 345 24.00 -8.42 5.15
N GLY A 346 23.14 -8.04 6.10
CA GLY A 346 23.49 -8.08 7.52
C GLY A 346 23.76 -9.49 8.06
N ASN A 347 23.10 -10.51 7.55
CA ASN A 347 23.36 -11.90 7.92
C ASN A 347 24.65 -12.43 7.30
N LEU A 348 24.98 -12.04 6.07
CA LEU A 348 26.25 -12.38 5.41
C LEU A 348 27.44 -11.71 6.12
N GLU A 349 27.31 -10.47 6.53
CA GLU A 349 28.35 -9.75 7.29
C GLU A 349 28.61 -10.42 8.63
N LYS A 350 27.57 -10.83 9.34
CA LYS A 350 27.72 -11.57 10.59
C LYS A 350 28.29 -12.98 10.37
N ALA A 351 27.82 -13.72 9.38
CA ALA A 351 28.35 -15.03 9.02
C ALA A 351 29.84 -14.94 8.64
N ALA A 352 30.25 -13.90 7.91
CA ALA A 352 31.67 -13.65 7.59
C ALA A 352 32.49 -13.36 8.85
N ALA A 353 31.93 -12.63 9.84
CA ALA A 353 32.59 -12.40 11.13
C ALA A 353 32.73 -13.71 11.93
N ASP A 354 31.67 -14.54 11.96
CA ASP A 354 31.69 -15.84 12.62
C ASP A 354 32.68 -16.83 11.96
N ASP A 355 32.78 -16.81 10.63
CA ASP A 355 33.76 -17.59 9.87
C ASP A 355 35.20 -17.09 10.12
N GLY A 356 35.39 -15.76 10.15
CA GLY A 356 36.65 -15.13 10.50
C GLY A 356 37.10 -15.48 11.93
N ALA A 357 36.19 -15.47 12.90
CA ALA A 357 36.47 -15.89 14.28
C ALA A 357 36.97 -17.34 14.31
N ARG A 358 36.30 -18.26 13.62
CA ARG A 358 36.71 -19.67 13.53
C ARG A 358 38.10 -19.84 12.92
N LEU A 359 38.40 -19.13 11.84
CA LEU A 359 39.72 -19.16 11.21
C LEU A 359 40.83 -18.66 12.10
N LEU A 360 40.53 -17.69 12.93
CA LEU A 360 41.49 -17.09 13.88
C LEU A 360 41.52 -17.81 15.23
N GLY A 361 40.69 -18.84 15.46
CA GLY A 361 40.61 -19.56 16.74
C GLY A 361 40.03 -18.74 17.87
N LEU A 362 39.15 -17.76 17.55
CA LEU A 362 38.49 -16.87 18.51
C LEU A 362 37.05 -17.32 18.76
N ASP A 363 36.50 -17.04 19.94
CA ASP A 363 35.12 -17.32 20.30
C ASP A 363 34.14 -16.43 19.55
N SER A 364 34.52 -15.16 19.31
CA SER A 364 33.75 -14.20 18.51
C SER A 364 34.65 -13.16 17.82
N LEU A 365 34.19 -12.51 16.78
CA LEU A 365 34.84 -11.41 16.07
C LEU A 365 33.95 -10.18 16.07
N ASP A 366 33.67 -9.67 17.27
CA ASP A 366 32.75 -8.54 17.45
C ASP A 366 33.38 -7.21 17.09
N HIS A 367 34.72 -7.13 17.15
CA HIS A 367 35.50 -5.93 16.86
C HIS A 367 36.76 -6.29 16.07
N LEU A 368 36.82 -5.83 14.84
CA LEU A 368 37.96 -5.99 13.93
C LEU A 368 38.50 -4.61 13.54
N VAL A 369 39.78 -4.40 13.73
CA VAL A 369 40.46 -3.19 13.26
C VAL A 369 41.51 -3.58 12.25
N CYS A 370 41.39 -3.04 11.06
CA CYS A 370 42.36 -3.20 9.99
C CYS A 370 43.16 -1.92 9.82
N PHE A 371 44.49 -2.06 9.69
CA PHE A 371 45.37 -0.94 9.40
C PHE A 371 45.92 -1.06 7.97
N ASP A 372 45.89 0.04 7.25
CA ASP A 372 46.51 0.18 5.95
C ASP A 372 47.53 1.29 5.97
N MET A 373 48.69 1.04 5.37
CA MET A 373 49.82 2.00 5.32
C MET A 373 50.06 2.39 3.87
N SER A 374 50.04 3.69 3.60
CA SER A 374 50.31 4.23 2.30
C SER A 374 51.48 5.22 2.35
N GLN A 375 52.32 5.20 1.35
CA GLN A 375 53.44 6.14 1.22
C GLN A 375 53.60 6.64 -0.23
N THR A 376 53.96 7.89 -0.38
CA THR A 376 54.25 8.50 -1.67
C THR A 376 55.76 8.64 -1.87
N LEU A 377 56.37 7.82 -2.75
CA LEU A 377 57.79 7.84 -3.07
C LEU A 377 58.73 7.77 -1.84
N GLY A 378 58.33 6.99 -0.85
CA GLY A 378 59.12 6.84 0.39
C GLY A 378 59.05 8.01 1.38
N LYS A 379 58.23 9.02 1.06
CA LYS A 379 57.94 10.18 1.93
C LYS A 379 56.45 10.27 2.23
N GLU A 380 56.11 11.02 3.28
CA GLU A 380 54.70 11.27 3.66
C GLU A 380 53.90 9.97 3.91
N ARG A 381 54.29 9.21 4.91
CA ARG A 381 53.60 7.98 5.31
C ARG A 381 52.32 8.30 6.03
N VAL A 382 51.23 7.74 5.54
CA VAL A 382 49.89 7.85 6.15
C VAL A 382 49.37 6.47 6.47
N GLY A 383 48.95 6.28 7.71
CA GLY A 383 48.21 5.10 8.14
C GLY A 383 46.73 5.40 8.21
N ALA A 384 45.90 4.44 7.84
CA ALA A 384 44.47 4.48 8.06
C ALA A 384 44.04 3.27 8.89
N SER A 385 43.10 3.47 9.83
CA SER A 385 42.43 2.36 10.52
C SER A 385 40.97 2.31 10.12
N VAL A 386 40.52 1.14 9.73
CA VAL A 386 39.14 0.80 9.41
C VAL A 386 38.63 -0.15 10.49
N VAL A 387 37.47 0.17 11.04
CA VAL A 387 36.87 -0.58 12.15
C VAL A 387 35.59 -1.27 11.68
N LEU A 388 35.46 -2.56 11.98
CA LEU A 388 34.22 -3.31 11.82
C LEU A 388 33.71 -3.74 13.20
N ARG A 389 32.40 -3.58 13.41
CA ARG A 389 31.67 -4.06 14.58
C ARG A 389 30.68 -5.13 14.14
N GLU A 390 30.76 -6.34 14.69
CA GLU A 390 29.90 -7.49 14.31
C GLU A 390 29.86 -7.70 12.78
N GLY A 391 31.01 -7.58 12.10
CA GLY A 391 31.15 -7.69 10.65
C GLY A 391 30.72 -6.46 9.85
N ARG A 392 30.29 -5.36 10.48
CA ARG A 392 29.81 -4.13 9.82
C ARG A 392 30.80 -2.98 9.93
N PRO A 393 31.00 -2.19 8.88
CA PRO A 393 31.85 -1.00 8.91
C PRO A 393 31.31 0.05 9.92
N SER A 394 32.12 0.40 10.93
CA SER A 394 31.84 1.48 11.88
C SER A 394 32.62 2.74 11.49
N LYS A 395 32.05 3.50 10.54
CA LYS A 395 32.71 4.67 9.94
C LYS A 395 33.06 5.76 10.96
N GLU A 396 32.36 5.83 12.07
CA GLU A 396 32.58 6.78 13.16
C GLU A 396 33.91 6.51 13.89
N GLU A 397 34.39 5.27 13.84
CA GLU A 397 35.61 4.81 14.46
C GLU A 397 36.83 4.80 13.52
N TYR A 398 36.67 5.17 12.26
CA TYR A 398 37.78 5.28 11.30
C TYR A 398 38.71 6.39 11.69
N ARG A 399 40.05 6.15 11.61
CA ARG A 399 41.07 7.14 11.92
C ARG A 399 42.13 7.18 10.83
N THR A 400 42.73 8.34 10.64
CA THR A 400 43.85 8.56 9.76
C THR A 400 45.04 9.06 10.60
N TYR A 401 46.22 8.51 10.39
CA TYR A 401 47.42 8.78 11.14
C TYR A 401 48.53 9.27 10.24
N ILE A 402 49.25 10.29 10.65
CA ILE A 402 50.50 10.68 10.02
C ILE A 402 51.62 9.93 10.74
N VAL A 403 52.34 9.07 10.01
CA VAL A 403 53.42 8.26 10.56
C VAL A 403 54.75 9.05 10.46
N ARG A 404 55.31 9.38 11.63
CA ARG A 404 56.56 10.17 11.72
C ARG A 404 57.81 9.32 11.95
N SER A 405 57.74 8.01 11.72
CA SER A 405 58.86 7.09 11.88
C SER A 405 59.56 6.86 10.57
N ASP A 406 60.89 6.83 10.57
CA ASP A 406 61.75 6.48 9.44
C ASP A 406 62.11 4.98 9.43
N ALA A 407 61.50 4.16 10.25
CA ALA A 407 61.73 2.71 10.25
C ALA A 407 61.25 2.11 8.90
N PRO A 408 62.01 1.19 8.30
CA PRO A 408 61.56 0.41 7.17
C PRO A 408 60.35 -0.47 7.57
N ASP A 409 59.53 -0.83 6.61
CA ASP A 409 58.36 -1.71 6.80
C ASP A 409 58.77 -3.06 7.42
#